data_be43ff0794d4edde0ce75fa246b5e2a1
#
_entry.id   be43ff0794d4edde0ce75fa246b5e2a1
#
_cell.length_a   1.000
_cell.length_b   1.000
_cell.length_c   1.000
_cell.angle_alpha   90.00
_cell.angle_beta   90.00
_cell.angle_gamma   90.00
#
_symmetry.space_group_name_H-M   'P 1'
#
loop_
_entity.id
_entity.type
_entity.pdbx_description
1 polymer ?
#
loop_
_entity_poly.entity_id
_entity_poly.type
_entity_poly.pdbx_seq_one_letter_code
_entity_poly.pdbx_strand_id
1 'polypeptide(L)'
;MEEVKINTSKTLTLTLPSDPTSNLVSVSLYHELGDLVSGPTSATRTGTGTYTITYGQQASGIYILNSAGRHRADFTYTVSGTQYTQSKYINVFTPYITSAEFFDNHPELDDEFGNKFESIAKRVRNAVDTYCGQSFDFYPNKTMTINGNNYSSLRLPIPVTTLRSVIQEPGEDDEFILLSETVDRVEKIRQPFNFDTTYNIRFKKTSEPEEIFVLGRWDPDLTYQISGDFGWRFVPENVKQACDILIADIMNNDYEYRAHGMTRVEMDALTVYMKDTFYETTGNIEADVLLMDYTLFVMDYIV
;
A
#
# COMPACT_ATOMS: atom_id res chain seq x y z
N MET A 1 -11.03 -7.03 -10.59
CA MET A 1 -9.70 -6.41 -10.47
C MET A 1 -8.71 -7.55 -10.45
N GLU A 2 -7.65 -7.48 -11.25
CA GLU A 2 -6.63 -8.51 -11.24
C GLU A 2 -5.61 -8.22 -10.16
N GLU A 3 -5.14 -9.24 -9.45
CA GLU A 3 -4.13 -9.12 -8.41
C GLU A 3 -2.81 -9.74 -8.87
N VAL A 4 -1.72 -9.15 -8.43
CA VAL A 4 -0.38 -9.61 -8.75
C VAL A 4 0.58 -9.33 -7.57
N LYS A 5 1.49 -10.26 -7.32
CA LYS A 5 2.54 -10.08 -6.33
C LYS A 5 3.60 -9.12 -6.86
N ILE A 6 4.15 -8.27 -5.99
CA ILE A 6 5.25 -7.36 -6.33
C ILE A 6 6.43 -8.13 -6.96
N ASN A 7 7.10 -7.52 -7.93
CA ASN A 7 8.21 -8.10 -8.67
C ASN A 7 7.90 -9.39 -9.45
N THR A 8 6.62 -9.72 -9.65
CA THR A 8 6.22 -10.83 -10.53
C THR A 8 5.66 -10.29 -11.84
N SER A 9 5.58 -11.14 -12.87
CA SER A 9 5.04 -10.76 -14.16
C SER A 9 3.54 -10.97 -14.23
N LYS A 10 2.85 -10.06 -14.95
CA LYS A 10 1.42 -10.17 -15.25
C LYS A 10 1.14 -9.79 -16.68
N THR A 11 0.47 -10.67 -17.39
CA THR A 11 -0.02 -10.39 -18.74
C THR A 11 -1.44 -9.84 -18.69
N LEU A 12 -1.63 -8.66 -19.25
CA LEU A 12 -2.95 -8.05 -19.45
C LEU A 12 -3.39 -8.26 -20.88
N THR A 13 -4.66 -8.60 -21.04
CA THR A 13 -5.25 -8.83 -22.36
C THR A 13 -6.37 -7.83 -22.60
N LEU A 14 -6.30 -7.10 -23.72
CA LEU A 14 -7.40 -6.32 -24.27
C LEU A 14 -8.10 -7.15 -25.35
N THR A 15 -9.42 -7.27 -25.28
CA THR A 15 -10.24 -7.91 -26.32
C THR A 15 -11.19 -6.87 -26.91
N LEU A 16 -11.12 -6.67 -28.19
CA LEU A 16 -11.95 -5.78 -28.99
C LEU A 16 -12.83 -6.60 -29.96
N PRO A 17 -13.99 -6.08 -30.36
CA PRO A 17 -14.84 -6.77 -31.38
C PRO A 17 -14.16 -6.96 -32.71
N SER A 18 -13.23 -6.07 -33.08
CA SER A 18 -12.43 -6.11 -34.29
C SER A 18 -11.08 -5.42 -34.07
N ASP A 19 -10.16 -5.60 -35.01
CA ASP A 19 -8.87 -4.90 -34.94
C ASP A 19 -9.06 -3.37 -35.11
N PRO A 20 -8.25 -2.55 -34.41
CA PRO A 20 -8.14 -1.13 -34.70
C PRO A 20 -7.66 -0.85 -36.13
N THR A 21 -7.94 0.34 -36.62
CA THR A 21 -7.62 0.74 -38.03
C THR A 21 -6.14 0.57 -38.36
N SER A 22 -5.25 0.78 -37.42
CA SER A 22 -3.80 0.65 -37.59
C SER A 22 -3.22 -0.67 -37.10
N ASN A 23 -4.05 -1.59 -36.58
CA ASN A 23 -3.62 -2.77 -35.80
C ASN A 23 -2.64 -2.46 -34.65
N LEU A 24 -2.61 -1.21 -34.23
CA LEU A 24 -1.74 -0.74 -33.15
C LEU A 24 -2.56 -0.40 -31.90
N VAL A 25 -2.09 -0.92 -30.78
CA VAL A 25 -2.60 -0.58 -29.44
C VAL A 25 -1.40 -0.18 -28.60
N SER A 26 -1.41 1.02 -28.06
CA SER A 26 -0.41 1.48 -27.09
C SER A 26 -0.94 1.34 -25.68
N VAL A 27 -0.05 1.07 -24.72
CA VAL A 27 -0.41 0.91 -23.30
C VAL A 27 0.48 1.79 -22.46
N SER A 28 -0.15 2.56 -21.59
CA SER A 28 0.51 3.34 -20.54
C SER A 28 0.09 2.83 -19.18
N LEU A 29 1.04 2.67 -18.26
CA LEU A 29 0.81 2.23 -16.90
C LEU A 29 0.93 3.42 -15.95
N TYR A 30 -0.06 3.59 -15.10
CA TYR A 30 -0.13 4.66 -14.12
C TYR A 30 -0.28 4.10 -12.71
N HIS A 31 0.24 4.80 -11.71
CA HIS A 31 -0.17 4.62 -10.32
C HIS A 31 -1.62 5.08 -10.12
N GLU A 32 -2.21 4.65 -9.02
CA GLU A 32 -3.61 4.97 -8.65
C GLU A 32 -3.92 6.47 -8.72
N LEU A 33 -2.98 7.32 -8.35
CA LEU A 33 -3.12 8.78 -8.30
C LEU A 33 -2.80 9.49 -9.63
N GLY A 34 -2.54 8.72 -10.71
CA GLY A 34 -2.35 9.26 -12.05
C GLY A 34 -0.92 9.45 -12.49
N ASP A 35 0.08 9.20 -11.63
CA ASP A 35 1.49 9.30 -12.01
C ASP A 35 1.83 8.22 -13.04
N LEU A 36 2.42 8.64 -14.16
CA LEU A 36 2.87 7.72 -15.21
C LEU A 36 4.05 6.88 -14.68
N VAL A 37 3.81 5.60 -14.49
CA VAL A 37 4.88 4.64 -14.16
C VAL A 37 5.66 4.31 -15.38
N SER A 38 4.96 4.20 -16.52
CA SER A 38 5.57 3.81 -17.76
C SER A 38 4.65 3.85 -18.98
N GLY A 39 5.25 4.06 -20.16
CA GLY A 39 4.60 4.05 -21.45
C GLY A 39 4.82 5.32 -22.27
N PRO A 40 4.18 5.45 -23.43
CA PRO A 40 3.38 4.41 -24.08
C PRO A 40 4.23 3.28 -24.67
N THR A 41 3.80 2.04 -24.51
CA THR A 41 4.44 0.84 -25.08
C THR A 41 3.45 0.11 -25.98
N SER A 42 3.91 -0.46 -27.11
CA SER A 42 3.03 -1.20 -28.01
C SER A 42 2.63 -2.55 -27.41
N ALA A 43 1.33 -2.84 -27.39
CA ALA A 43 0.82 -4.16 -27.06
C ALA A 43 1.04 -5.13 -28.23
N THR A 44 1.28 -6.40 -27.92
CA THR A 44 1.44 -7.46 -28.92
C THR A 44 0.07 -7.97 -29.36
N ARG A 45 -0.19 -7.98 -30.67
CA ARG A 45 -1.39 -8.60 -31.23
C ARG A 45 -1.25 -10.11 -31.20
N THR A 46 -2.15 -10.79 -30.52
CA THR A 46 -2.16 -12.27 -30.40
C THR A 46 -3.29 -12.94 -31.17
N GLY A 47 -4.26 -12.16 -31.65
CA GLY A 47 -5.39 -12.63 -32.47
C GLY A 47 -6.21 -11.46 -32.98
N THR A 48 -7.26 -11.73 -33.76
CA THR A 48 -8.19 -10.69 -34.22
C THR A 48 -8.82 -10.01 -33.03
N GLY A 49 -8.64 -8.69 -32.92
CA GLY A 49 -9.13 -7.89 -31.78
C GLY A 49 -8.46 -8.20 -30.43
N THR A 50 -7.43 -9.05 -30.37
CA THR A 50 -6.81 -9.47 -29.11
C THR A 50 -5.38 -8.94 -29.02
N TYR A 51 -5.13 -8.13 -27.99
CA TYR A 51 -3.86 -7.47 -27.73
C TYR A 51 -3.40 -7.76 -26.32
N THR A 52 -2.12 -8.11 -26.15
CA THR A 52 -1.52 -8.44 -24.85
C THR A 52 -0.31 -7.58 -24.56
N ILE A 53 -0.09 -7.28 -23.28
CA ILE A 53 1.13 -6.71 -22.75
C ILE A 53 1.48 -7.42 -21.44
N THR A 54 2.76 -7.74 -21.25
CA THR A 54 3.24 -8.34 -20.00
C THR A 54 4.05 -7.33 -19.23
N TYR A 55 3.64 -7.04 -18.01
CA TYR A 55 4.38 -6.23 -17.05
C TYR A 55 5.14 -7.14 -16.10
N GLY A 56 6.28 -6.68 -15.61
CA GLY A 56 7.03 -7.36 -14.55
C GLY A 56 8.25 -8.15 -14.99
N GLN A 57 8.56 -8.26 -16.27
CA GLN A 57 9.76 -8.96 -16.75
C GLN A 57 10.83 -7.98 -17.26
N GLN A 58 12.02 -8.03 -16.66
CA GLN A 58 13.12 -7.09 -16.93
C GLN A 58 13.84 -7.34 -18.28
N ALA A 59 13.57 -8.43 -18.98
CA ALA A 59 14.39 -8.89 -20.11
C ALA A 59 14.27 -8.08 -21.42
N SER A 60 13.35 -7.11 -21.52
CA SER A 60 13.11 -6.37 -22.77
C SER A 60 12.64 -4.91 -22.58
N GLY A 61 13.05 -4.27 -21.49
CA GLY A 61 12.68 -2.85 -21.25
C GLY A 61 11.22 -2.66 -20.82
N ILE A 62 10.52 -3.72 -20.46
CA ILE A 62 9.16 -3.69 -19.96
C ILE A 62 9.17 -3.76 -18.44
N TYR A 63 8.42 -2.93 -17.84
CA TYR A 63 8.23 -2.45 -16.51
C TYR A 63 8.12 -3.50 -15.42
N ILE A 64 8.85 -3.28 -14.35
CA ILE A 64 8.73 -4.03 -13.11
C ILE A 64 7.57 -3.41 -12.33
N LEU A 65 6.62 -4.23 -11.89
CA LEU A 65 5.67 -3.85 -10.85
C LEU A 65 6.40 -3.83 -9.51
N ASN A 66 7.19 -2.78 -9.29
CA ASN A 66 8.10 -2.63 -8.15
C ASN A 66 7.52 -1.78 -7.02
N SER A 67 6.28 -1.34 -7.17
CA SER A 67 5.57 -0.60 -6.13
C SER A 67 4.21 -1.23 -5.88
N ALA A 68 3.87 -1.35 -4.60
CA ALA A 68 2.57 -1.86 -4.19
C ALA A 68 1.45 -0.85 -4.47
N GLY A 69 0.21 -1.32 -4.39
CA GLY A 69 -0.98 -0.51 -4.58
C GLY A 69 -1.66 -0.76 -5.92
N ARG A 70 -2.67 0.05 -6.20
CA ARG A 70 -3.48 -0.05 -7.41
C ARG A 70 -2.79 0.65 -8.58
N HIS A 71 -2.66 -0.07 -9.69
CA HIS A 71 -2.15 0.44 -10.94
C HIS A 71 -3.26 0.43 -12.00
N ARG A 72 -3.21 1.39 -12.92
CA ARG A 72 -4.12 1.51 -14.06
C ARG A 72 -3.32 1.39 -15.35
N ALA A 73 -3.67 0.41 -16.17
CA ALA A 73 -3.14 0.25 -17.52
C ALA A 73 -4.16 0.77 -18.55
N ASP A 74 -3.80 1.84 -19.23
CA ASP A 74 -4.63 2.49 -20.24
C ASP A 74 -4.22 1.99 -21.63
N PHE A 75 -5.09 1.21 -22.26
CA PHE A 75 -4.95 0.74 -23.64
C PHE A 75 -5.56 1.77 -24.59
N THR A 76 -4.73 2.38 -25.40
CA THR A 76 -5.14 3.42 -26.37
C THR A 76 -5.04 2.88 -27.79
N TYR A 77 -6.13 3.02 -28.55
CA TYR A 77 -6.25 2.53 -29.92
C TYR A 77 -7.16 3.42 -30.76
N THR A 78 -7.05 3.34 -32.08
CA THR A 78 -7.82 4.17 -33.01
C THR A 78 -8.72 3.30 -33.89
N VAL A 79 -10.00 3.64 -33.95
CA VAL A 79 -10.99 3.01 -34.86
C VAL A 79 -11.60 4.11 -35.73
N SER A 80 -11.53 3.96 -37.06
CA SER A 80 -12.09 4.91 -38.02
C SER A 80 -11.69 6.38 -37.76
N GLY A 81 -10.44 6.61 -37.35
CA GLY A 81 -9.91 7.94 -37.06
C GLY A 81 -10.23 8.48 -35.66
N THR A 82 -11.03 7.81 -34.87
CA THR A 82 -11.34 8.18 -33.49
C THR A 82 -10.48 7.40 -32.51
N GLN A 83 -9.85 8.09 -31.57
CA GLN A 83 -9.05 7.47 -30.51
C GLN A 83 -9.94 7.06 -29.34
N TYR A 84 -9.69 5.86 -28.84
CA TYR A 84 -10.36 5.28 -27.66
C TYR A 84 -9.33 4.87 -26.64
N THR A 85 -9.73 4.91 -25.37
CA THR A 85 -8.91 4.42 -24.25
C THR A 85 -9.76 3.49 -23.40
N GLN A 86 -9.22 2.30 -23.11
CA GLN A 86 -9.83 1.34 -22.19
C GLN A 86 -8.86 1.05 -21.05
N SER A 87 -9.30 1.28 -19.83
CA SER A 87 -8.50 1.09 -18.64
C SER A 87 -8.69 -0.28 -18.02
N LYS A 88 -7.59 -0.91 -17.60
CA LYS A 88 -7.59 -2.10 -16.74
C LYS A 88 -6.84 -1.80 -15.46
N TYR A 89 -7.31 -2.36 -14.36
CA TYR A 89 -6.74 -2.16 -13.04
C TYR A 89 -6.06 -3.42 -12.54
N ILE A 90 -4.88 -3.24 -11.96
CA ILE A 90 -4.07 -4.27 -11.32
C ILE A 90 -3.86 -3.85 -9.87
N ASN A 91 -4.03 -4.76 -8.93
CA ASN A 91 -3.64 -4.54 -7.54
C ASN A 91 -2.34 -5.28 -7.27
N VAL A 92 -1.27 -4.54 -7.03
CA VAL A 92 0.06 -5.07 -6.71
C VAL A 92 0.20 -5.13 -5.19
N PHE A 93 0.48 -6.31 -4.66
CA PHE A 93 0.64 -6.50 -3.22
C PHE A 93 2.04 -7.02 -2.87
N THR A 94 2.51 -6.67 -1.67
CA THR A 94 3.75 -7.17 -1.09
C THR A 94 3.41 -8.28 -0.09
N PRO A 95 3.91 -9.51 -0.21
CA PRO A 95 3.78 -10.50 0.85
C PRO A 95 4.61 -10.04 2.07
N TYR A 96 4.07 -10.20 3.28
CA TYR A 96 4.78 -9.82 4.51
C TYR A 96 5.80 -10.87 4.92
N ILE A 97 5.55 -12.13 4.57
CA ILE A 97 6.49 -13.24 4.69
C ILE A 97 6.48 -14.04 3.39
N THR A 98 7.62 -14.51 2.94
CA THR A 98 7.73 -15.35 1.75
C THR A 98 7.53 -16.83 2.12
N SER A 99 7.16 -17.66 1.13
CA SER A 99 7.05 -19.12 1.35
C SER A 99 8.37 -19.73 1.82
N ALA A 100 9.50 -19.26 1.29
CA ALA A 100 10.82 -19.73 1.71
C ALA A 100 11.08 -19.41 3.19
N GLU A 101 10.89 -18.14 3.61
CA GLU A 101 11.05 -17.74 5.02
C GLU A 101 10.14 -18.53 5.95
N PHE A 102 8.90 -18.78 5.54
CA PHE A 102 7.93 -19.53 6.36
C PHE A 102 8.31 -21.00 6.49
N PHE A 103 8.58 -21.71 5.38
CA PHE A 103 8.89 -23.14 5.41
C PHE A 103 10.30 -23.44 5.93
N ASP A 104 11.21 -22.47 5.96
CA ASP A 104 12.46 -22.58 6.71
C ASP A 104 12.22 -22.70 8.22
N ASN A 105 11.15 -22.04 8.74
CA ASN A 105 10.75 -22.13 10.14
C ASN A 105 9.85 -23.35 10.42
N HIS A 106 9.03 -23.78 9.43
CA HIS A 106 8.01 -24.82 9.54
C HIS A 106 8.14 -25.87 8.42
N PRO A 107 9.27 -26.59 8.33
CA PRO A 107 9.51 -27.53 7.22
C PRO A 107 8.50 -28.68 7.17
N GLU A 108 7.88 -29.04 8.29
CA GLU A 108 6.86 -30.09 8.37
C GLU A 108 5.55 -29.75 7.66
N LEU A 109 5.31 -28.45 7.38
CA LEU A 109 4.07 -27.99 6.74
C LEU A 109 4.18 -27.87 5.21
N ASP A 110 5.41 -27.94 4.63
CA ASP A 110 5.64 -27.69 3.20
C ASP A 110 4.95 -28.74 2.31
N ASP A 111 5.08 -30.01 2.64
CA ASP A 111 4.52 -31.11 1.84
C ASP A 111 2.99 -31.03 1.72
N GLU A 112 2.31 -30.57 2.75
CA GLU A 112 0.84 -30.50 2.79
C GLU A 112 0.29 -29.18 2.26
N PHE A 113 0.93 -28.07 2.57
CA PHE A 113 0.38 -26.73 2.36
C PHE A 113 1.15 -25.86 1.36
N GLY A 114 2.28 -26.30 0.81
CA GLY A 114 3.13 -25.49 -0.08
C GLY A 114 2.37 -24.84 -1.23
N ASN A 115 1.44 -25.56 -1.86
CA ASN A 115 0.60 -25.04 -2.93
C ASN A 115 -0.57 -24.14 -2.48
N LYS A 116 -0.88 -24.09 -1.17
CA LYS A 116 -1.94 -23.24 -0.58
C LYS A 116 -1.37 -22.01 0.10
N PHE A 117 -0.04 -21.96 0.32
CA PHE A 117 0.63 -20.91 1.07
C PHE A 117 0.22 -19.50 0.64
N GLU A 118 0.29 -19.20 -0.65
CA GLU A 118 0.00 -17.84 -1.16
C GLU A 118 -1.42 -17.37 -0.81
N SER A 119 -2.40 -18.26 -0.83
CA SER A 119 -3.79 -17.92 -0.48
C SER A 119 -3.96 -17.67 1.01
N ILE A 120 -3.27 -18.45 1.86
CA ILE A 120 -3.28 -18.30 3.31
C ILE A 120 -2.52 -17.02 3.70
N ALA A 121 -1.31 -16.81 3.18
CA ALA A 121 -0.51 -15.63 3.44
C ALA A 121 -1.25 -14.32 3.07
N LYS A 122 -1.99 -14.32 1.95
CA LYS A 122 -2.84 -13.19 1.57
C LYS A 122 -3.97 -12.95 2.58
N ARG A 123 -4.62 -14.00 3.07
CA ARG A 123 -5.68 -13.89 4.07
C ARG A 123 -5.13 -13.34 5.38
N VAL A 124 -3.97 -13.83 5.83
CA VAL A 124 -3.28 -13.34 7.03
C VAL A 124 -2.88 -11.88 6.87
N ARG A 125 -2.30 -11.51 5.73
CA ARG A 125 -1.97 -10.12 5.46
C ARG A 125 -3.19 -9.21 5.62
N ASN A 126 -4.34 -9.57 5.01
CA ASN A 126 -5.55 -8.77 5.14
C ASN A 126 -6.02 -8.64 6.59
N ALA A 127 -5.88 -9.70 7.40
CA ALA A 127 -6.20 -9.65 8.82
C ALA A 127 -5.27 -8.70 9.59
N VAL A 128 -3.97 -8.76 9.32
CA VAL A 128 -2.96 -7.86 9.90
C VAL A 128 -3.20 -6.41 9.51
N ASP A 129 -3.45 -6.14 8.20
CA ASP A 129 -3.76 -4.79 7.72
C ASP A 129 -5.02 -4.22 8.39
N THR A 130 -6.04 -5.05 8.55
CA THR A 130 -7.29 -4.66 9.24
C THR A 130 -7.05 -4.37 10.71
N TYR A 131 -6.32 -5.23 11.40
CA TYR A 131 -5.99 -5.06 12.82
C TYR A 131 -5.14 -3.81 13.07
N CYS A 132 -4.11 -3.60 12.26
CA CYS A 132 -3.23 -2.43 12.39
C CYS A 132 -3.85 -1.13 11.86
N GLY A 133 -4.94 -1.21 11.06
CA GLY A 133 -5.52 -0.06 10.37
C GLY A 133 -4.60 0.54 9.29
N GLN A 134 -3.57 -0.19 8.87
CA GLN A 134 -2.59 0.23 7.86
C GLN A 134 -2.02 -0.96 7.11
N SER A 135 -1.47 -0.70 5.90
CA SER A 135 -0.64 -1.67 5.19
C SER A 135 0.84 -1.37 5.37
N PHE A 136 1.66 -2.42 5.29
CA PHE A 136 3.12 -2.32 5.37
C PHE A 136 3.76 -2.33 3.97
N ASP A 137 3.06 -1.79 2.99
CA ASP A 137 3.56 -1.62 1.63
C ASP A 137 4.50 -0.42 1.51
N PHE A 138 5.38 -0.45 0.51
CA PHE A 138 6.28 0.63 0.18
C PHE A 138 5.92 1.25 -1.18
N TYR A 139 5.84 2.56 -1.23
CA TYR A 139 5.47 3.35 -2.41
C TYR A 139 6.58 4.35 -2.73
N PRO A 140 7.58 3.97 -3.52
CA PRO A 140 8.66 4.87 -3.90
C PRO A 140 8.14 5.95 -4.87
N ASN A 141 8.67 7.17 -4.72
CA ASN A 141 8.38 8.30 -5.61
C ASN A 141 6.88 8.59 -5.81
N LYS A 142 6.09 8.43 -4.75
CA LYS A 142 4.66 8.73 -4.80
C LYS A 142 4.41 10.21 -4.59
N THR A 143 3.42 10.74 -5.30
CA THR A 143 2.89 12.09 -5.09
C THR A 143 1.45 11.97 -4.62
N MET A 144 1.06 12.77 -3.65
CA MET A 144 -0.32 12.86 -3.17
C MET A 144 -0.72 14.32 -2.97
N THR A 145 -2.01 14.59 -3.17
CA THR A 145 -2.59 15.91 -2.94
C THR A 145 -3.55 15.83 -1.77
N ILE A 146 -3.40 16.73 -0.80
CA ILE A 146 -4.15 16.77 0.45
C ILE A 146 -4.53 18.20 0.77
N ASN A 147 -5.73 18.43 1.29
CA ASN A 147 -6.11 19.73 1.82
C ASN A 147 -5.53 19.92 3.22
N GLY A 148 -5.31 21.15 3.62
CA GLY A 148 -4.90 21.47 4.99
C GLY A 148 -5.99 21.09 6.00
N ASN A 149 -5.63 21.11 7.28
CA ASN A 149 -6.50 20.65 8.37
C ASN A 149 -6.64 21.65 9.51
N ASN A 150 -6.10 22.87 9.32
CA ASN A 150 -6.05 23.94 10.32
C ASN A 150 -5.25 23.63 11.61
N TYR A 151 -4.43 22.56 11.59
CA TYR A 151 -3.54 22.23 12.71
C TYR A 151 -2.08 22.56 12.38
N SER A 152 -1.23 22.56 13.42
CA SER A 152 0.22 22.76 13.26
C SER A 152 0.91 21.55 12.62
N SER A 153 0.26 20.39 12.60
CA SER A 153 0.73 19.19 11.91
C SER A 153 -0.30 18.73 10.88
N LEU A 154 0.19 18.30 9.72
CA LEU A 154 -0.62 17.65 8.69
C LEU A 154 -0.45 16.14 8.80
N ARG A 155 -1.57 15.43 9.01
CA ARG A 155 -1.60 13.98 9.01
C ARG A 155 -1.75 13.45 7.60
N LEU A 156 -0.85 12.56 7.22
CA LEU A 156 -0.85 11.90 5.91
C LEU A 156 -1.66 10.60 5.97
N PRO A 157 -2.34 10.20 4.90
CA PRO A 157 -3.09 8.94 4.84
C PRO A 157 -2.17 7.70 4.80
N ILE A 158 -0.93 7.89 4.35
CA ILE A 158 0.11 6.85 4.30
C ILE A 158 1.35 7.42 4.99
N PRO A 159 2.07 6.65 5.81
CA PRO A 159 3.26 7.16 6.49
C PRO A 159 4.34 7.54 5.47
N VAL A 160 5.06 8.62 5.71
CA VAL A 160 6.17 9.06 4.86
C VAL A 160 7.51 8.57 5.44
N THR A 161 8.29 7.90 4.60
CA THR A 161 9.67 7.47 4.91
C THR A 161 10.66 8.57 4.51
N THR A 162 10.55 9.05 3.28
CA THR A 162 11.39 10.15 2.75
C THR A 162 10.50 11.21 2.16
N LEU A 163 10.57 12.42 2.71
CA LEU A 163 9.88 13.59 2.20
C LEU A 163 10.81 14.32 1.21
N ARG A 164 10.37 14.55 -0.04
CA ARG A 164 11.19 15.18 -1.08
C ARG A 164 10.70 16.57 -1.44
N SER A 165 9.40 16.72 -1.66
CA SER A 165 8.85 18.04 -1.96
C SER A 165 7.48 18.22 -1.33
N VAL A 166 7.18 19.48 -1.00
CA VAL A 166 5.85 19.94 -0.58
C VAL A 166 5.60 21.26 -1.30
N ILE A 167 4.51 21.30 -2.06
CA ILE A 167 4.09 22.45 -2.86
C ILE A 167 2.67 22.81 -2.44
N GLN A 168 2.45 24.07 -2.12
CA GLN A 168 1.13 24.64 -1.85
C GLN A 168 0.55 25.14 -3.17
N GLU A 169 -0.75 24.92 -3.42
CA GLU A 169 -1.47 25.32 -4.63
C GLU A 169 -0.73 24.97 -5.92
N PRO A 170 -0.44 23.69 -6.18
CA PRO A 170 0.38 23.28 -7.33
C PRO A 170 -0.29 23.62 -8.66
N GLY A 171 0.44 24.33 -9.52
CA GLY A 171 -0.04 24.69 -10.87
C GLY A 171 -0.91 25.93 -10.92
N GLU A 172 -1.17 26.61 -9.80
CA GLU A 172 -1.89 27.88 -9.73
C GLU A 172 -0.91 29.07 -9.77
N ASP A 173 -1.43 30.29 -10.00
CA ASP A 173 -0.61 31.52 -10.09
C ASP A 173 0.11 31.84 -8.77
N ASP A 174 -0.38 31.35 -7.64
CA ASP A 174 0.14 31.53 -6.30
C ASP A 174 0.80 30.25 -5.74
N GLU A 175 1.31 29.38 -6.63
CA GLU A 175 2.09 28.21 -6.25
C GLU A 175 3.25 28.58 -5.33
N PHE A 176 3.38 27.88 -4.20
CA PHE A 176 4.41 28.15 -3.23
C PHE A 176 5.14 26.87 -2.79
N ILE A 177 6.47 26.87 -2.98
CA ILE A 177 7.32 25.73 -2.61
C ILE A 177 7.65 25.80 -1.12
N LEU A 178 7.18 24.79 -0.36
CA LEU A 178 7.45 24.64 1.07
C LEU A 178 8.65 23.72 1.36
N LEU A 179 8.88 22.75 0.50
CA LEU A 179 10.03 21.84 0.57
C LEU A 179 10.51 21.46 -0.83
N SER A 180 11.81 21.56 -1.06
CA SER A 180 12.51 21.09 -2.26
C SER A 180 13.99 20.83 -1.89
N GLU A 181 14.84 20.55 -2.88
CA GLU A 181 16.30 20.46 -2.64
C GLU A 181 16.91 21.77 -2.10
N THR A 182 16.30 22.92 -2.39
CA THR A 182 16.80 24.24 -2.02
C THR A 182 15.96 24.95 -0.95
N VAL A 183 14.75 24.46 -0.67
CA VAL A 183 13.80 25.03 0.29
C VAL A 183 13.48 24.00 1.36
N ASP A 184 13.66 24.35 2.63
CA ASP A 184 13.55 23.41 3.76
C ASP A 184 12.67 24.01 4.89
N ARG A 185 11.37 24.16 4.63
CA ARG A 185 10.39 24.75 5.58
C ARG A 185 9.50 23.73 6.28
N VAL A 186 9.53 22.47 5.84
CA VAL A 186 8.71 21.38 6.36
C VAL A 186 9.58 20.23 6.85
N GLU A 187 9.21 19.60 7.93
CA GLU A 187 9.91 18.43 8.49
C GLU A 187 8.95 17.31 8.89
N LYS A 188 9.48 16.09 8.93
CA LYS A 188 8.79 14.93 9.51
C LYS A 188 8.76 15.05 11.03
N ILE A 189 7.60 14.78 11.65
CA ILE A 189 7.51 14.64 13.11
C ILE A 189 7.97 13.25 13.49
N ARG A 190 9.08 13.12 14.19
CA ARG A 190 9.60 11.83 14.66
C ARG A 190 8.60 11.18 15.64
N GLN A 191 8.35 9.90 15.43
CA GLN A 191 7.56 9.10 16.36
C GLN A 191 8.44 8.56 17.52
N PRO A 192 7.85 8.28 18.69
CA PRO A 192 8.58 7.87 19.89
C PRO A 192 9.39 6.57 19.74
N PHE A 193 8.98 5.66 18.87
CA PHE A 193 9.52 4.31 18.71
C PHE A 193 10.61 4.15 17.64
N ASN A 194 11.31 5.22 17.24
CA ASN A 194 12.37 5.18 16.22
C ASN A 194 12.00 4.56 14.87
N PHE A 195 10.72 4.58 14.49
CA PHE A 195 10.33 4.19 13.14
C PHE A 195 10.85 5.23 12.15
N ASP A 196 11.44 4.76 11.04
CA ASP A 196 11.87 5.65 9.94
C ASP A 196 10.69 6.33 9.24
N THR A 197 9.47 5.87 9.54
CA THR A 197 8.21 6.35 8.96
C THR A 197 7.41 7.19 9.93
N THR A 198 6.68 8.17 9.43
CA THR A 198 5.75 8.99 10.22
C THR A 198 4.51 9.38 9.40
N TYR A 199 3.37 9.45 10.08
CA TYR A 199 2.13 9.96 9.50
C TYR A 199 2.02 11.49 9.55
N ASN A 200 2.91 12.18 10.27
CA ASN A 200 2.76 13.60 10.51
C ASN A 200 3.95 14.40 10.02
N ILE A 201 3.65 15.51 9.33
CA ILE A 201 4.60 16.53 8.93
C ILE A 201 4.19 17.87 9.54
N ARG A 202 5.16 18.76 9.76
CA ARG A 202 4.90 20.10 10.29
C ARG A 202 5.83 21.13 9.66
N PHE A 203 5.46 22.40 9.79
CA PHE A 203 6.37 23.48 9.50
C PHE A 203 7.51 23.51 10.51
N LYS A 204 8.73 23.77 10.05
CA LYS A 204 9.88 24.00 10.92
C LYS A 204 9.69 25.30 11.66
N LYS A 205 10.10 25.32 12.93
CA LYS A 205 10.20 26.56 13.70
C LYS A 205 11.41 27.33 13.16
N THR A 206 11.18 28.35 12.36
CA THR A 206 12.23 29.28 11.91
C THR A 206 12.41 30.36 12.98
N SER A 207 13.65 30.76 13.20
CA SER A 207 13.99 31.89 14.07
C SER A 207 13.73 33.26 13.43
N GLU A 208 13.29 33.30 12.19
CA GLU A 208 12.99 34.53 11.47
C GLU A 208 11.47 34.70 11.36
N PRO A 209 10.93 35.79 11.93
CA PRO A 209 9.48 36.02 11.99
C PRO A 209 8.88 36.62 10.72
N GLU A 210 9.63 36.78 9.65
CA GLU A 210 9.15 37.46 8.46
C GLU A 210 8.69 36.50 7.40
N GLU A 211 7.43 36.67 7.00
CA GLU A 211 6.71 36.16 5.85
C GLU A 211 5.88 34.88 6.06
N ILE A 212 4.56 35.05 5.90
CA ILE A 212 3.53 34.09 5.51
C ILE A 212 3.18 32.98 6.52
N PHE A 213 4.09 32.55 7.38
CA PHE A 213 3.83 31.49 8.38
C PHE A 213 3.31 32.01 9.73
N VAL A 214 2.55 33.08 9.71
CA VAL A 214 2.04 33.76 10.93
C VAL A 214 1.26 32.83 11.86
N LEU A 215 0.84 31.65 11.40
CA LEU A 215 0.09 30.71 12.23
C LEU A 215 0.73 29.33 12.36
N GLY A 216 1.72 28.94 11.53
CA GLY A 216 2.31 27.60 11.55
C GLY A 216 1.27 26.49 11.41
N ARG A 217 0.18 26.76 10.68
CA ARG A 217 -0.94 25.86 10.47
C ARG A 217 -1.13 25.55 9.00
N TRP A 218 -1.60 24.35 8.72
CA TRP A 218 -1.97 23.93 7.38
C TRP A 218 -3.36 24.46 7.05
N ASP A 219 -3.43 25.46 6.18
CA ASP A 219 -4.69 26.13 5.82
C ASP A 219 -5.65 25.13 5.16
N PRO A 220 -6.87 24.98 5.67
CA PRO A 220 -7.84 24.01 5.13
C PRO A 220 -8.39 24.40 3.75
N ASP A 221 -8.31 25.68 3.38
CA ASP A 221 -8.77 26.19 2.09
C ASP A 221 -7.71 25.99 0.98
N LEU A 222 -6.49 25.58 1.35
CA LEU A 222 -5.38 25.38 0.44
C LEU A 222 -5.10 23.90 0.21
N THR A 223 -4.59 23.61 -0.99
CA THR A 223 -4.18 22.27 -1.44
C THR A 223 -2.68 22.12 -1.33
N TYR A 224 -2.22 20.97 -0.85
CA TYR A 224 -0.79 20.66 -0.71
C TYR A 224 -0.46 19.40 -1.50
N GLN A 225 0.48 19.54 -2.44
CA GLN A 225 1.05 18.39 -3.14
C GLN A 225 2.33 17.95 -2.42
N ILE A 226 2.36 16.67 -2.02
CA ILE A 226 3.44 16.09 -1.23
C ILE A 226 4.05 14.94 -2.02
N SER A 227 5.34 15.02 -2.30
CA SER A 227 6.08 13.98 -3.03
C SER A 227 7.18 13.38 -2.16
N GLY A 228 7.35 12.06 -2.27
CA GLY A 228 8.35 11.35 -1.47
C GLY A 228 8.25 9.84 -1.60
N ASP A 229 8.93 9.13 -0.69
CA ASP A 229 8.75 7.71 -0.49
C ASP A 229 7.81 7.51 0.69
N PHE A 230 6.75 6.75 0.47
CA PHE A 230 5.71 6.50 1.46
C PHE A 230 5.64 5.02 1.82
N GLY A 231 5.02 4.73 2.97
CA GLY A 231 4.88 3.38 3.49
C GLY A 231 6.15 2.89 4.19
N TRP A 232 6.26 1.58 4.30
CA TRP A 232 7.32 0.90 5.03
C TRP A 232 8.36 0.36 4.05
N ARG A 233 9.59 0.87 4.09
CA ARG A 233 10.67 0.39 3.21
C ARG A 233 10.93 -1.11 3.36
N PHE A 234 10.79 -1.60 4.59
CA PHE A 234 10.86 -3.02 4.94
C PHE A 234 9.69 -3.35 5.85
N VAL A 235 9.12 -4.53 5.67
CA VAL A 235 8.12 -5.06 6.61
C VAL A 235 8.82 -5.25 7.97
N PRO A 236 8.28 -4.67 9.06
CA PRO A 236 8.89 -4.83 10.39
C PRO A 236 8.95 -6.29 10.81
N GLU A 237 10.00 -6.67 11.54
CA GLU A 237 10.20 -8.07 11.94
C GLU A 237 9.05 -8.60 12.80
N ASN A 238 8.53 -7.80 13.73
CA ASN A 238 7.36 -8.19 14.53
C ASN A 238 6.13 -8.48 13.67
N VAL A 239 5.95 -7.74 12.57
CA VAL A 239 4.84 -7.98 11.62
C VAL A 239 5.06 -9.29 10.87
N LYS A 240 6.30 -9.60 10.47
CA LYS A 240 6.65 -10.89 9.85
C LYS A 240 6.40 -12.04 10.81
N GLN A 241 6.85 -11.93 12.06
CA GLN A 241 6.63 -12.94 13.10
C GLN A 241 5.13 -13.15 13.39
N ALA A 242 4.35 -12.08 13.47
CA ALA A 242 2.91 -12.19 13.62
C ALA A 242 2.26 -12.92 12.43
N CYS A 243 2.70 -12.63 11.21
CA CYS A 243 2.23 -13.37 10.02
C CYS A 243 2.63 -14.85 10.05
N ASP A 244 3.86 -15.16 10.47
CA ASP A 244 4.36 -16.52 10.64
C ASP A 244 3.46 -17.34 11.59
N ILE A 245 3.20 -16.80 12.77
CA ILE A 245 2.30 -17.40 13.78
C ILE A 245 0.90 -17.61 13.21
N LEU A 246 0.31 -16.60 12.58
CA LEU A 246 -1.06 -16.68 12.06
C LEU A 246 -1.18 -17.65 10.89
N ILE A 247 -0.17 -17.76 10.03
CA ILE A 247 -0.14 -18.74 8.93
C ILE A 247 -0.05 -20.16 9.51
N ALA A 248 0.85 -20.38 10.47
CA ALA A 248 1.01 -21.68 11.15
C ALA A 248 -0.31 -22.10 11.86
N ASP A 249 -0.97 -21.18 12.56
CA ASP A 249 -2.27 -21.44 13.20
C ASP A 249 -3.33 -21.90 12.19
N ILE A 250 -3.39 -21.27 11.01
CA ILE A 250 -4.35 -21.64 9.96
C ILE A 250 -4.02 -23.02 9.38
N MET A 251 -2.74 -23.30 9.13
CA MET A 251 -2.30 -24.58 8.57
C MET A 251 -2.50 -25.73 9.54
N ASN A 252 -2.27 -25.52 10.83
CA ASN A 252 -2.47 -26.53 11.88
C ASN A 252 -3.93 -26.69 12.31
N ASN A 253 -4.89 -26.00 11.65
CA ASN A 253 -6.31 -25.96 12.04
C ASN A 253 -6.58 -25.39 13.45
N ASP A 254 -5.59 -24.84 14.13
CA ASP A 254 -5.77 -24.20 15.43
C ASP A 254 -6.70 -22.98 15.33
N TYR A 255 -6.77 -22.40 14.14
CA TYR A 255 -7.68 -21.30 13.81
C TYR A 255 -9.16 -21.70 13.91
N GLU A 256 -9.55 -22.91 13.49
CA GLU A 256 -10.95 -23.36 13.60
C GLU A 256 -11.40 -23.42 15.06
N TYR A 257 -10.52 -23.86 15.94
CA TYR A 257 -10.79 -23.89 17.38
C TYR A 257 -11.03 -22.49 17.95
N ARG A 258 -10.28 -21.50 17.48
CA ARG A 258 -10.41 -20.09 17.91
C ARG A 258 -11.59 -19.39 17.24
N ALA A 259 -11.88 -19.71 15.98
CA ALA A 259 -12.97 -19.11 15.21
C ALA A 259 -14.37 -19.53 15.69
N HIS A 260 -14.49 -20.64 16.45
CA HIS A 260 -15.76 -21.11 16.95
C HIS A 260 -16.27 -20.37 18.20
N GLY A 261 -15.67 -19.22 18.54
CA GLY A 261 -16.26 -18.30 19.53
C GLY A 261 -16.43 -18.89 20.93
N MET A 262 -15.44 -19.68 21.42
CA MET A 262 -15.46 -20.11 22.79
C MET A 262 -15.28 -18.94 23.74
N THR A 263 -16.40 -18.42 24.26
CA THR A 263 -16.41 -17.35 25.26
C THR A 263 -16.08 -17.87 26.66
N ARG A 264 -16.14 -19.18 26.85
CA ARG A 264 -15.92 -19.80 28.15
C ARG A 264 -15.43 -21.25 28.03
N VAL A 265 -14.33 -21.56 28.69
CA VAL A 265 -13.83 -22.94 28.87
C VAL A 265 -13.89 -23.27 30.36
N GLU A 266 -14.62 -24.29 30.70
CA GLU A 266 -14.65 -24.86 32.06
C GLU A 266 -13.82 -26.14 32.09
N MET A 267 -12.79 -26.16 32.93
CA MET A 267 -12.02 -27.34 33.27
C MET A 267 -12.03 -27.53 34.78
N ASP A 268 -12.64 -28.57 35.26
CA ASP A 268 -12.77 -29.04 36.64
C ASP A 268 -12.71 -27.96 37.78
N ALA A 269 -11.66 -27.20 37.90
CA ALA A 269 -11.48 -26.15 38.92
C ALA A 269 -11.13 -24.77 38.33
N LEU A 270 -11.07 -24.66 37.00
CA LEU A 270 -10.69 -23.41 36.33
C LEU A 270 -11.73 -23.03 35.31
N THR A 271 -12.32 -21.85 35.47
CA THR A 271 -13.17 -21.25 34.46
C THR A 271 -12.38 -20.12 33.79
N VAL A 272 -12.08 -20.26 32.50
CA VAL A 272 -11.42 -19.22 31.70
C VAL A 272 -12.49 -18.50 30.87
N TYR A 273 -12.62 -17.20 31.07
CA TYR A 273 -13.46 -16.35 30.26
C TYR A 273 -12.59 -15.75 29.15
N MET A 274 -12.95 -16.04 27.91
CA MET A 274 -12.38 -15.34 26.76
C MET A 274 -13.23 -14.10 26.50
N LYS A 275 -12.57 -12.96 26.29
CA LYS A 275 -13.24 -11.69 26.04
C LYS A 275 -13.91 -11.73 24.66
N ASP A 276 -15.15 -11.26 24.57
CA ASP A 276 -16.00 -11.21 23.35
C ASP A 276 -15.48 -10.25 22.24
N THR A 277 -14.19 -9.95 22.21
CA THR A 277 -13.61 -8.94 21.31
C THR A 277 -12.97 -9.53 20.06
N PHE A 278 -13.61 -10.50 19.41
CA PHE A 278 -13.14 -11.06 18.13
C PHE A 278 -13.10 -10.05 16.97
N TYR A 279 -13.77 -8.92 17.10
CA TYR A 279 -13.77 -7.87 16.06
C TYR A 279 -12.55 -6.94 16.12
N GLU A 280 -11.79 -6.97 17.23
CA GLU A 280 -10.66 -6.09 17.49
C GLU A 280 -9.32 -6.83 17.62
N THR A 281 -9.26 -8.13 17.27
CA THR A 281 -8.07 -8.97 17.39
C THR A 281 -7.83 -9.80 16.14
N THR A 282 -6.60 -10.28 15.96
CA THR A 282 -6.28 -11.24 14.89
C THR A 282 -6.76 -12.67 15.21
N GLY A 283 -7.22 -12.91 16.42
CA GLY A 283 -7.58 -14.23 16.96
C GLY A 283 -6.41 -14.95 17.65
N ASN A 284 -5.21 -14.38 17.62
CA ASN A 284 -4.02 -14.91 18.30
C ASN A 284 -3.40 -13.82 19.18
N ILE A 285 -3.38 -14.06 20.50
CA ILE A 285 -2.88 -13.07 21.48
C ILE A 285 -1.39 -12.75 21.27
N GLU A 286 -0.58 -13.73 20.88
CA GLU A 286 0.84 -13.53 20.63
C GLU A 286 1.07 -12.63 19.41
N ALA A 287 0.34 -12.87 18.31
CA ALA A 287 0.35 -12.02 17.15
C ALA A 287 -0.15 -10.59 17.48
N ASP A 288 -1.21 -10.47 18.28
CA ASP A 288 -1.75 -9.17 18.69
C ASP A 288 -0.73 -8.36 19.49
N VAL A 289 0.01 -8.99 20.41
CA VAL A 289 1.08 -8.33 21.17
C VAL A 289 2.21 -7.83 20.26
N LEU A 290 2.61 -8.62 19.25
CA LEU A 290 3.63 -8.22 18.28
C LEU A 290 3.17 -7.04 17.40
N LEU A 291 1.88 -6.95 17.12
CA LEU A 291 1.29 -5.93 16.25
C LEU A 291 0.86 -4.66 16.99
N MET A 292 0.78 -4.68 18.32
CA MET A 292 0.22 -3.60 19.13
C MET A 292 0.88 -2.22 18.86
N ASP A 293 2.20 -2.21 18.66
CA ASP A 293 2.96 -0.97 18.39
C ASP A 293 2.67 -0.37 17.01
N TYR A 294 2.06 -1.15 16.12
CA TYR A 294 1.75 -0.76 14.74
C TYR A 294 0.28 -0.42 14.53
N THR A 295 -0.56 -0.58 15.55
CA THR A 295 -1.98 -0.23 15.44
C THR A 295 -2.14 1.28 15.36
N LEU A 296 -2.82 1.73 14.31
CA LEU A 296 -3.29 3.11 14.24
C LEU A 296 -4.51 3.21 15.15
N PHE A 297 -4.29 3.53 16.43
CA PHE A 297 -5.39 3.94 17.26
C PHE A 297 -6.06 5.14 16.60
N VAL A 298 -7.31 4.96 16.17
CA VAL A 298 -8.20 6.06 15.86
C VAL A 298 -8.44 6.79 17.19
N MET A 299 -7.50 7.63 17.59
CA MET A 299 -7.72 8.61 18.67
C MET A 299 -8.64 9.73 18.15
N ASP A 300 -9.80 9.36 17.63
CA ASP A 300 -10.81 10.32 17.18
C ASP A 300 -11.95 10.52 18.19
N TYR A 301 -11.76 10.16 19.44
CA TYR A 301 -12.75 10.49 20.49
C TYR A 301 -12.09 10.91 21.80
N ILE A 302 -11.46 12.06 21.83
CA ILE A 302 -11.47 12.94 23.02
C ILE A 302 -11.43 14.38 22.48
N VAL A 303 -12.60 14.96 22.32
CA VAL A 303 -12.83 16.40 22.31
C VAL A 303 -13.29 16.80 23.70
#